data_5e37ab7f3f8ea39ad58618e23098bad7
#
_entry.id   5e37ab7f3f8ea39ad58618e23098bad7
#
_cell.length_a   1.000
_cell.length_b   1.000
_cell.length_c   1.000
_cell.angle_alpha   90.00
_cell.angle_beta   90.00
_cell.angle_gamma   90.00
#
_symmetry.space_group_name_H-M   'P 1'
#
loop_
_entity.id
_entity.type
_entity.pdbx_description
1 polymer ?
#
loop_
_entity_poly.entity_id
_entity_poly.type
_entity_poly.pdbx_seq_one_letter_code
_entity_poly.pdbx_strand_id
1 'polypeptide(L)'
;MELIHKYFPELTNDQLEKFDQLKPLYEEWNSKINVISRMDMDQFYSNHVLHSLSIVKLYEFEDGEMVLDIGTGGGFPGIPLAIYYPNVSFTLVDSIKKKTTVVQAVVDALELKNVKVLNDRFENINDPFNTIVSRAVAPAAKLVSLTKKAMQKGGSHIFLKGG
;
A
#
# COMPACT_ATOMS: atom_id res chain seq x y z
N MET A 1 13.49 -3.45 11.62
CA MET A 1 14.51 -3.09 10.61
C MET A 1 15.36 -4.27 10.17
N GLU A 2 15.96 -4.95 11.10
CA GLU A 2 16.76 -6.14 10.76
C GLU A 2 15.96 -7.16 9.95
N LEU A 3 14.68 -7.33 10.27
CA LEU A 3 13.79 -8.26 9.58
C LEU A 3 13.60 -7.86 8.10
N ILE A 4 13.39 -6.57 7.82
CA ILE A 4 13.23 -6.09 6.45
C ILE A 4 14.54 -6.27 5.67
N HIS A 5 15.66 -5.87 6.25
CA HIS A 5 16.96 -6.00 5.60
C HIS A 5 17.34 -7.47 5.33
N LYS A 6 16.94 -8.38 6.22
CA LYS A 6 17.17 -9.80 6.07
C LYS A 6 16.54 -10.37 4.80
N TYR A 7 15.28 -9.99 4.53
CA TYR A 7 14.54 -10.50 3.37
C TYR A 7 14.74 -9.67 2.11
N PHE A 8 15.18 -8.42 2.25
CA PHE A 8 15.38 -7.49 1.13
C PHE A 8 16.72 -6.76 1.27
N PRO A 9 17.85 -7.50 1.13
CA PRO A 9 19.18 -6.91 1.34
C PRO A 9 19.56 -5.87 0.29
N GLU A 10 18.82 -5.81 -0.83
CA GLU A 10 19.06 -4.86 -1.91
C GLU A 10 18.58 -3.44 -1.60
N LEU A 11 17.83 -3.23 -0.51
CA LEU A 11 17.29 -1.92 -0.16
C LEU A 11 18.41 -0.91 0.17
N THR A 12 18.22 0.33 -0.29
CA THR A 12 19.13 1.43 0.04
C THR A 12 18.96 1.88 1.49
N ASN A 13 19.94 2.63 2.00
CA ASN A 13 19.83 3.20 3.35
C ASN A 13 18.63 4.14 3.47
N ASP A 14 18.33 4.92 2.44
CA ASP A 14 17.16 5.80 2.42
C ASP A 14 15.86 5.00 2.54
N GLN A 15 15.74 3.90 1.80
CA GLN A 15 14.57 3.04 1.89
C GLN A 15 14.45 2.39 3.26
N LEU A 16 15.56 1.93 3.82
CA LEU A 16 15.58 1.32 5.16
C LEU A 16 15.16 2.33 6.23
N GLU A 17 15.61 3.58 6.13
CA GLU A 17 15.19 4.65 7.05
C GLU A 17 13.69 4.90 6.96
N LYS A 18 13.12 4.90 5.76
CA LYS A 18 11.68 5.08 5.59
C LYS A 18 10.90 3.92 6.22
N PHE A 19 11.35 2.69 6.02
CA PHE A 19 10.72 1.53 6.67
C PHE A 19 10.82 1.62 8.20
N ASP A 20 11.95 2.12 8.70
CA ASP A 20 12.17 2.27 10.14
C ASP A 20 11.22 3.30 10.76
N GLN A 21 10.88 4.32 10.03
CA GLN A 21 9.98 5.39 10.50
C GLN A 21 8.51 4.98 10.49
N LEU A 22 8.15 3.92 9.78
CA LEU A 22 6.74 3.52 9.63
C LEU A 22 6.06 3.23 10.97
N LYS A 23 6.63 2.34 11.78
CA LYS A 23 5.98 1.94 13.02
C LYS A 23 5.74 3.12 13.97
N PRO A 24 6.74 3.98 14.25
CA PRO A 24 6.51 5.17 15.09
C PRO A 24 5.42 6.09 14.55
N LEU A 25 5.36 6.29 13.22
CA LEU A 25 4.33 7.12 12.61
C LEU A 25 2.94 6.54 12.81
N TYR A 26 2.79 5.22 12.57
CA TYR A 26 1.50 4.57 12.77
C TYR A 26 1.10 4.50 14.25
N GLU A 27 2.05 4.33 15.15
CA GLU A 27 1.75 4.38 16.59
C GLU A 27 1.22 5.76 16.99
N GLU A 28 1.85 6.84 16.52
CA GLU A 28 1.42 8.19 16.78
C GLU A 28 0.00 8.44 16.28
N TRP A 29 -0.26 8.11 15.01
CA TRP A 29 -1.58 8.32 14.41
C TRP A 29 -2.64 7.38 14.98
N ASN A 30 -2.26 6.15 15.30
CA ASN A 30 -3.19 5.17 15.85
C ASN A 30 -3.68 5.55 17.25
N SER A 31 -2.91 6.36 17.98
CA SER A 31 -3.36 6.92 19.25
C SER A 31 -4.50 7.93 19.07
N LYS A 32 -4.59 8.54 17.89
CA LYS A 32 -5.63 9.53 17.55
C LYS A 32 -6.77 8.91 16.76
N ILE A 33 -6.44 8.08 15.78
CA ILE A 33 -7.38 7.43 14.86
C ILE A 33 -7.01 5.96 14.77
N ASN A 34 -7.92 5.10 15.20
CA ASN A 34 -7.66 3.66 15.29
C ASN A 34 -7.76 2.98 13.92
N VAL A 35 -6.64 2.87 13.18
CA VAL A 35 -6.56 2.22 11.87
C VAL A 35 -5.92 0.84 11.90
N ILE A 36 -5.17 0.52 12.96
CA ILE A 36 -4.49 -0.76 13.16
C ILE A 36 -4.82 -1.26 14.55
N SER A 37 -5.19 -2.54 14.68
CA SER A 37 -5.47 -3.12 15.99
C SER A 37 -4.20 -3.15 16.85
N ARG A 38 -4.38 -3.19 18.18
CA ARG A 38 -3.25 -3.27 19.10
C ARG A 38 -2.39 -4.51 18.85
N MET A 39 -3.04 -5.65 18.59
CA MET A 39 -2.35 -6.91 18.30
C MET A 39 -1.53 -6.80 17.02
N ASP A 40 -2.09 -6.21 15.97
CA ASP A 40 -1.38 -6.01 14.70
C ASP A 40 -0.24 -5.00 14.85
N MET A 41 -0.38 -4.00 15.74
CA MET A 41 0.68 -3.04 16.00
C MET A 41 1.92 -3.73 16.62
N ASP A 42 1.70 -4.70 17.51
CA ASP A 42 2.79 -5.47 18.11
C ASP A 42 3.56 -6.29 17.06
N GLN A 43 2.86 -6.72 16.00
CA GLN A 43 3.44 -7.50 14.90
C GLN A 43 3.47 -6.68 13.62
N PHE A 44 3.70 -5.37 13.73
CA PHE A 44 3.56 -4.42 12.62
C PHE A 44 4.37 -4.82 11.39
N TYR A 45 5.66 -5.09 11.56
CA TYR A 45 6.52 -5.39 10.42
C TYR A 45 6.20 -6.73 9.76
N SER A 46 5.83 -7.74 10.51
CA SER A 46 5.47 -9.04 9.93
C SER A 46 4.07 -9.04 9.32
N ASN A 47 3.08 -8.47 10.01
CA ASN A 47 1.68 -8.55 9.58
C ASN A 47 1.32 -7.53 8.50
N HIS A 48 1.99 -6.39 8.47
CA HIS A 48 1.68 -5.33 7.50
C HIS A 48 2.79 -5.11 6.49
N VAL A 49 4.01 -4.87 6.92
CA VAL A 49 5.10 -4.49 6.02
C VAL A 49 5.59 -5.68 5.20
N LEU A 50 6.02 -6.76 5.83
CA LEU A 50 6.50 -7.94 5.12
C LEU A 50 5.40 -8.61 4.31
N HIS A 51 4.18 -8.64 4.84
CA HIS A 51 3.04 -9.17 4.10
C HIS A 51 2.83 -8.39 2.79
N SER A 52 2.88 -7.06 2.86
CA SER A 52 2.77 -6.21 1.66
C SER A 52 3.93 -6.45 0.69
N LEU A 53 5.15 -6.56 1.20
CA LEU A 53 6.34 -6.77 0.39
C LEU A 53 6.43 -8.19 -0.20
N SER A 54 5.57 -9.11 0.22
CA SER A 54 5.50 -10.43 -0.41
C SER A 54 5.18 -10.33 -1.91
N ILE A 55 4.49 -9.27 -2.31
CA ILE A 55 4.21 -8.99 -3.73
C ILE A 55 5.50 -8.86 -4.53
N VAL A 56 6.54 -8.27 -3.96
CA VAL A 56 7.85 -8.07 -4.62
C VAL A 56 8.45 -9.39 -5.07
N LYS A 57 8.22 -10.46 -4.31
CA LYS A 57 8.75 -11.79 -4.62
C LYS A 57 7.99 -12.50 -5.75
N LEU A 58 6.76 -12.04 -6.04
CA LEU A 58 5.88 -12.66 -7.02
C LEU A 58 5.70 -11.83 -8.29
N TYR A 59 5.90 -10.53 -8.20
CA TYR A 59 5.66 -9.61 -9.30
C TYR A 59 6.68 -8.48 -9.25
N GLU A 60 7.30 -8.18 -10.38
CA GLU A 60 8.24 -7.07 -10.50
C GLU A 60 7.56 -5.90 -11.22
N PHE A 61 7.44 -4.77 -10.53
CA PHE A 61 6.92 -3.55 -11.13
C PHE A 61 8.01 -2.86 -11.95
N GLU A 62 7.64 -2.36 -13.12
CA GLU A 62 8.55 -1.63 -13.98
C GLU A 62 8.50 -0.13 -13.68
N ASP A 63 9.62 0.57 -13.92
CA ASP A 63 9.67 2.02 -13.78
C ASP A 63 8.59 2.67 -14.64
N GLY A 64 7.87 3.64 -14.09
CA GLY A 64 6.78 4.31 -14.77
C GLY A 64 5.44 3.60 -14.72
N GLU A 65 5.38 2.40 -14.15
CA GLU A 65 4.12 1.67 -13.99
C GLU A 65 3.17 2.44 -13.07
N MET A 66 1.88 2.37 -13.37
CA MET A 66 0.83 3.02 -12.57
C MET A 66 0.03 1.95 -11.83
N VAL A 67 0.04 2.02 -10.51
CA VAL A 67 -0.58 1.03 -9.62
C VAL A 67 -1.68 1.66 -8.80
N LEU A 68 -2.83 1.00 -8.73
CA LEU A 68 -3.96 1.40 -7.90
C LEU A 68 -4.10 0.42 -6.74
N ASP A 69 -4.12 0.94 -5.52
CA ASP A 69 -4.39 0.15 -4.31
C ASP A 69 -5.81 0.48 -3.84
N ILE A 70 -6.72 -0.48 -4.01
CA ILE A 70 -8.13 -0.30 -3.67
C ILE A 70 -8.42 -0.79 -2.25
N GLY A 71 -9.15 0.03 -1.50
CA GLY A 71 -9.43 -0.26 -0.10
C GLY A 71 -8.14 -0.33 0.71
N THR A 72 -7.27 0.65 0.51
CA THR A 72 -5.91 0.66 1.09
C THR A 72 -5.89 0.62 2.62
N GLY A 73 -6.99 1.00 3.28
CA GLY A 73 -7.07 1.03 4.74
C GLY A 73 -6.02 1.94 5.34
N GLY A 74 -5.14 1.39 6.13
CA GLY A 74 -4.02 2.13 6.72
C GLY A 74 -2.86 2.40 5.77
N GLY A 75 -2.98 2.04 4.48
CA GLY A 75 -1.93 2.27 3.49
C GLY A 75 -1.20 1.00 3.05
N PHE A 76 -1.85 -0.15 3.16
CA PHE A 76 -1.25 -1.45 2.84
C PHE A 76 -2.04 -2.16 1.74
N PRO A 77 -1.39 -2.71 0.72
CA PRO A 77 0.07 -2.84 0.56
C PRO A 77 0.77 -1.61 -0.05
N GLY A 78 0.04 -0.54 -0.37
CA GLY A 78 0.54 0.59 -1.15
C GLY A 78 1.77 1.29 -0.62
N ILE A 79 1.80 1.67 0.68
CA ILE A 79 2.93 2.41 1.23
C ILE A 79 4.23 1.60 1.24
N PRO A 80 4.26 0.36 1.72
CA PRO A 80 5.49 -0.45 1.62
C PRO A 80 5.98 -0.62 0.19
N LEU A 81 5.06 -0.86 -0.76
CA LEU A 81 5.43 -0.99 -2.17
C LEU A 81 5.99 0.31 -2.75
N ALA A 82 5.43 1.46 -2.36
CA ALA A 82 5.89 2.76 -2.82
C ALA A 82 7.30 3.08 -2.31
N ILE A 83 7.62 2.67 -1.09
CA ILE A 83 8.98 2.82 -0.54
C ILE A 83 9.95 1.92 -1.32
N TYR A 84 9.53 0.71 -1.62
CA TYR A 84 10.38 -0.25 -2.35
C TYR A 84 10.60 0.17 -3.81
N TYR A 85 9.58 0.71 -4.47
CA TYR A 85 9.60 1.09 -5.88
C TYR A 85 9.43 2.61 -6.06
N PRO A 86 10.48 3.41 -5.85
CA PRO A 86 10.35 4.88 -5.91
C PRO A 86 10.01 5.42 -7.31
N ASN A 87 10.23 4.65 -8.36
CA ASN A 87 9.95 5.06 -9.74
C ASN A 87 8.61 4.52 -10.29
N VAL A 88 7.80 3.91 -9.43
CA VAL A 88 6.46 3.43 -9.74
C VAL A 88 5.46 4.37 -9.08
N SER A 89 4.38 4.71 -9.79
CA SER A 89 3.35 5.61 -9.26
C SER A 89 2.23 4.82 -8.61
N PHE A 90 1.93 5.15 -7.35
CA PHE A 90 0.89 4.48 -6.57
C PHE A 90 -0.24 5.45 -6.24
N THR A 91 -1.48 5.03 -6.52
CA THR A 91 -2.67 5.73 -6.09
C THR A 91 -3.39 4.85 -5.06
N LEU A 92 -3.53 5.37 -3.85
CA LEU A 92 -4.12 4.65 -2.73
C LEU A 92 -5.51 5.20 -2.45
N VAL A 93 -6.51 4.34 -2.51
CA VAL A 93 -7.93 4.73 -2.43
C VAL A 93 -8.61 4.03 -1.27
N ASP A 94 -9.37 4.79 -0.49
CA ASP A 94 -10.25 4.25 0.53
C ASP A 94 -11.47 5.17 0.70
N SER A 95 -12.62 4.58 0.97
CA SER A 95 -13.85 5.34 1.18
C SER A 95 -13.94 5.96 2.57
N ILE A 96 -13.14 5.50 3.52
CA ILE A 96 -13.16 5.94 4.90
C ILE A 96 -12.16 7.07 5.11
N LYS A 97 -12.67 8.29 5.31
CA LYS A 97 -11.84 9.49 5.42
C LYS A 97 -10.81 9.43 6.54
N LYS A 98 -11.15 8.85 7.68
CA LYS A 98 -10.22 8.71 8.80
C LYS A 98 -8.96 7.96 8.38
N LYS A 99 -9.13 6.91 7.58
CA LYS A 99 -8.01 6.09 7.10
C LYS A 99 -7.15 6.87 6.11
N THR A 100 -7.76 7.54 5.14
CA THR A 100 -6.99 8.33 4.16
C THR A 100 -6.26 9.50 4.81
N THR A 101 -6.80 10.05 5.91
CA THR A 101 -6.11 11.09 6.67
C THR A 101 -4.79 10.57 7.24
N VAL A 102 -4.80 9.37 7.81
CA VAL A 102 -3.58 8.74 8.33
C VAL A 102 -2.61 8.41 7.21
N VAL A 103 -3.11 7.84 6.12
CA VAL A 103 -2.27 7.48 4.96
C VAL A 103 -1.58 8.73 4.41
N GLN A 104 -2.33 9.83 4.23
CA GLN A 104 -1.75 11.08 3.72
C GLN A 104 -0.68 11.62 4.67
N ALA A 105 -0.91 11.56 5.97
CA ALA A 105 0.05 12.02 6.97
C ALA A 105 1.36 11.20 6.91
N VAL A 106 1.26 9.90 6.74
CA VAL A 106 2.44 9.03 6.61
C VAL A 106 3.19 9.34 5.30
N VAL A 107 2.46 9.49 4.20
CA VAL A 107 3.04 9.84 2.90
C VAL A 107 3.81 11.17 3.00
N ASP A 108 3.22 12.17 3.63
CA ASP A 108 3.85 13.49 3.80
C ASP A 108 5.09 13.41 4.70
N ALA A 109 4.99 12.69 5.81
CA ALA A 109 6.10 12.55 6.75
C ALA A 109 7.31 11.84 6.11
N LEU A 110 7.06 10.86 5.25
CA LEU A 110 8.12 10.13 4.56
C LEU A 110 8.51 10.76 3.22
N GLU A 111 7.84 11.84 2.82
CA GLU A 111 8.08 12.54 1.55
C GLU A 111 8.01 11.58 0.34
N LEU A 112 6.97 10.74 0.31
CA LEU A 112 6.77 9.80 -0.79
C LEU A 112 6.15 10.53 -1.99
N LYS A 113 6.97 10.94 -2.92
CA LYS A 113 6.55 11.73 -4.10
C LYS A 113 5.80 10.90 -5.14
N ASN A 114 5.88 9.59 -5.05
CA ASN A 114 5.26 8.66 -5.98
C ASN A 114 3.90 8.14 -5.49
N VAL A 115 3.32 8.74 -4.45
CA VAL A 115 2.04 8.31 -3.88
C VAL A 115 1.00 9.43 -3.94
N LYS A 116 -0.18 9.07 -4.43
CA LYS A 116 -1.37 9.92 -4.42
C LYS A 116 -2.42 9.21 -3.57
N VAL A 117 -3.04 9.93 -2.63
CA VAL A 117 -4.07 9.39 -1.75
C VAL A 117 -5.42 9.98 -2.11
N LEU A 118 -6.43 9.14 -2.30
CA LEU A 118 -7.78 9.56 -2.64
C LEU A 118 -8.77 9.01 -1.63
N ASN A 119 -9.64 9.88 -1.14
CA ASN A 119 -10.79 9.49 -0.35
C ASN A 119 -11.99 9.37 -1.29
N ASP A 120 -12.24 8.17 -1.76
CA ASP A 120 -13.31 7.90 -2.72
C ASP A 120 -13.64 6.42 -2.70
N ARG A 121 -14.74 6.05 -3.34
CA ARG A 121 -15.07 4.65 -3.60
C ARG A 121 -14.29 4.20 -4.83
N PHE A 122 -13.72 2.99 -4.80
CA PHE A 122 -12.91 2.51 -5.92
C PHE A 122 -13.71 2.37 -7.22
N GLU A 123 -15.05 2.18 -7.15
CA GLU A 123 -15.91 2.11 -8.33
C GLU A 123 -15.91 3.42 -9.13
N ASN A 124 -15.54 4.54 -8.50
CA ASN A 124 -15.52 5.86 -9.15
C ASN A 124 -14.19 6.17 -9.84
N ILE A 125 -13.21 5.30 -9.74
CA ILE A 125 -11.89 5.52 -10.33
C ILE A 125 -11.91 5.10 -11.79
N ASN A 126 -11.58 6.01 -12.70
CA ASN A 126 -11.64 5.80 -14.15
C ASN A 126 -10.27 5.88 -14.85
N ASP A 127 -9.24 6.36 -14.16
CA ASP A 127 -7.91 6.50 -14.76
C ASP A 127 -7.32 5.12 -15.07
N PRO A 128 -6.63 4.97 -16.21
CA PRO A 128 -6.08 3.66 -16.56
C PRO A 128 -4.84 3.32 -15.72
N PHE A 129 -4.89 2.18 -15.05
CA PHE A 129 -3.79 1.65 -14.25
C PHE A 129 -3.25 0.37 -14.89
N ASN A 130 -1.94 0.16 -14.75
CA ASN A 130 -1.29 -1.06 -15.24
C ASN A 130 -1.59 -2.24 -14.33
N THR A 131 -1.66 -1.99 -13.03
CA THR A 131 -1.86 -3.02 -12.02
C THR A 131 -2.78 -2.51 -10.93
N ILE A 132 -3.67 -3.36 -10.46
CA ILE A 132 -4.55 -3.08 -9.32
C ILE A 132 -4.19 -4.07 -8.22
N VAL A 133 -3.85 -3.54 -7.05
CA VAL A 133 -3.52 -4.34 -5.88
C VAL A 133 -4.58 -4.13 -4.80
N SER A 134 -4.76 -5.12 -3.94
CA SER A 134 -5.66 -5.01 -2.80
C SER A 134 -5.32 -6.05 -1.75
N ARG A 135 -5.69 -5.76 -0.51
CA ARG A 135 -5.56 -6.67 0.61
C ARG A 135 -6.93 -6.99 1.18
N ALA A 136 -7.54 -8.06 0.68
CA ALA A 136 -8.75 -8.71 1.22
C ALA A 136 -9.94 -7.81 1.57
N VAL A 137 -10.32 -6.87 0.67
CA VAL A 137 -11.48 -5.99 0.91
C VAL A 137 -12.79 -6.61 0.40
N ALA A 138 -12.73 -7.57 -0.53
CA ALA A 138 -13.90 -8.24 -1.10
C ALA A 138 -13.44 -9.48 -1.89
N PRO A 139 -14.36 -10.39 -2.30
CA PRO A 139 -13.99 -11.49 -3.17
C PRO A 139 -13.34 -11.00 -4.47
N ALA A 140 -12.30 -11.70 -4.92
CA ALA A 140 -11.52 -11.29 -6.09
C ALA A 140 -12.37 -11.06 -7.34
N ALA A 141 -13.32 -11.95 -7.62
CA ALA A 141 -14.20 -11.81 -8.79
C ALA A 141 -14.99 -10.50 -8.77
N LYS A 142 -15.47 -10.09 -7.58
CA LYS A 142 -16.20 -8.84 -7.41
C LYS A 142 -15.27 -7.63 -7.63
N LEU A 143 -14.06 -7.68 -7.10
CA LEU A 143 -13.09 -6.60 -7.26
C LEU A 143 -12.70 -6.41 -8.73
N VAL A 144 -12.47 -7.49 -9.45
CA VAL A 144 -12.16 -7.45 -10.88
C VAL A 144 -13.30 -6.77 -11.65
N SER A 145 -14.54 -7.17 -11.37
CA SER A 145 -15.71 -6.59 -12.03
C SER A 145 -15.87 -5.09 -11.75
N LEU A 146 -15.73 -4.69 -10.49
CA LEU A 146 -15.94 -3.30 -10.07
C LEU A 146 -14.83 -2.34 -10.50
N THR A 147 -13.63 -2.84 -10.76
CA THR A 147 -12.48 -2.03 -11.14
C THR A 147 -12.15 -2.11 -12.63
N LYS A 148 -13.00 -2.75 -13.42
CA LYS A 148 -12.75 -2.98 -14.86
C LYS A 148 -12.43 -1.70 -15.62
N LYS A 149 -13.14 -0.61 -15.34
CA LYS A 149 -12.95 0.67 -16.01
C LYS A 149 -11.68 1.42 -15.60
N ALA A 150 -11.08 1.05 -14.45
CA ALA A 150 -9.82 1.62 -13.99
C ALA A 150 -8.60 0.85 -14.51
N MET A 151 -8.82 -0.30 -15.15
CA MET A 151 -7.75 -1.17 -15.62
C MET A 151 -7.38 -0.86 -17.06
N GLN A 152 -6.09 -0.67 -17.31
CA GLN A 152 -5.56 -0.56 -18.65
C GLN A 152 -5.64 -1.94 -19.33
N LYS A 153 -5.86 -1.95 -20.65
CA LYS A 153 -5.87 -3.19 -21.43
C LYS A 153 -4.55 -3.94 -21.24
N GLY A 154 -4.66 -5.23 -20.88
CA GLY A 154 -3.47 -6.05 -20.60
C GLY A 154 -2.91 -5.89 -19.19
N GLY A 155 -3.59 -5.13 -18.32
CA GLY A 155 -3.18 -4.94 -16.95
C GLY A 155 -3.43 -6.16 -16.05
N SER A 156 -2.93 -6.10 -14.83
CA SER A 156 -2.96 -7.20 -13.87
C SER A 156 -3.65 -6.83 -12.56
N HIS A 157 -4.26 -7.82 -11.93
CA HIS A 157 -4.79 -7.72 -10.57
C HIS A 157 -3.91 -8.57 -9.64
N ILE A 158 -3.53 -8.02 -8.51
CA ILE A 158 -2.77 -8.74 -7.48
C ILE A 158 -3.49 -8.54 -6.15
N PHE A 159 -4.03 -9.64 -5.61
CA PHE A 159 -4.78 -9.59 -4.36
C PHE A 159 -4.07 -10.39 -3.28
N LEU A 160 -3.76 -9.74 -2.16
CA LEU A 160 -3.26 -10.42 -0.97
C LEU A 160 -4.44 -10.90 -0.15
N LYS A 161 -4.44 -12.17 0.22
CA LYS A 161 -5.46 -12.70 1.11
C LYS A 161 -5.10 -12.35 2.54
N GLY A 162 -6.07 -11.85 3.29
CA GLY A 162 -5.92 -11.61 4.70
C GLY A 162 -5.67 -12.91 5.43
N GLY A 163 -4.63 -12.93 6.24
CA GLY A 163 -4.32 -14.06 7.11
C GLY A 163 -5.22 -14.03 8.34
#